data_082d5c93a09b922e751ce28c54067023
#
_entry.id   082d5c93a09b922e751ce28c54067023
#
_cell.length_a   1.000
_cell.length_b   1.000
_cell.length_c   1.000
_cell.angle_alpha   90.00
_cell.angle_beta   90.00
_cell.angle_gamma   90.00
#
_symmetry.space_group_name_H-M   'P 1'
#
loop_
_entity.id
_entity.type
_entity.pdbx_description
1 polymer ?
#
loop_
_entity_poly.entity_id
_entity_poly.type
_entity_poly.pdbx_seq_one_letter_code
_entity_poly.pdbx_strand_id
1 'polypeptide(L)'
;MTNNVLKIGISTRLVKYEKYDEKRDIISHDWINFFNDLNFIPVLIPNLLNDVENFLDLMNLDGIILSGGDNIGDFPERDKTENKIIEFCIRKNTPLIGICRGMQIINSFLVEQ
;
A
#
# COMPACT_ATOMS: atom_id res chain seq x y z
N MET A 1 15.84 -24.21 12.38
CA MET A 1 14.82 -23.31 12.89
C MET A 1 14.51 -22.25 11.84
N THR A 2 13.29 -22.15 11.48
CA THR A 2 12.87 -21.19 10.49
C THR A 2 12.55 -19.86 11.15
N ASN A 3 13.18 -18.81 10.67
CA ASN A 3 12.75 -17.46 11.00
C ASN A 3 11.45 -17.18 10.24
N ASN A 4 10.35 -17.02 10.96
CA ASN A 4 9.11 -16.61 10.36
C ASN A 4 9.16 -15.12 10.09
N VAL A 5 9.89 -14.73 9.07
CA VAL A 5 9.97 -13.36 8.64
C VAL A 5 8.86 -13.14 7.61
N LEU A 6 7.96 -12.22 7.91
CA LEU A 6 6.85 -11.91 7.03
C LEU A 6 7.21 -10.78 6.08
N LYS A 7 6.83 -10.93 4.83
CA LYS A 7 6.92 -9.86 3.83
C LYS A 7 5.61 -9.12 3.78
N ILE A 8 5.63 -7.85 4.16
CA ILE A 8 4.42 -7.04 4.25
C ILE A 8 4.51 -5.90 3.24
N GLY A 9 3.53 -5.85 2.35
CA GLY A 9 3.41 -4.75 1.42
C GLY A 9 2.87 -3.52 2.11
N ILE A 10 3.24 -2.34 1.64
CA ILE A 10 2.70 -1.09 2.15
C ILE A 10 2.53 -0.11 1.00
N SER A 11 1.35 0.52 0.93
CA SER A 11 1.10 1.56 -0.05
C SER A 11 1.87 2.83 0.33
N THR A 12 2.18 3.64 -0.66
CA THR A 12 2.97 4.85 -0.48
C THR A 12 2.12 6.10 -0.67
N ARG A 13 2.54 7.20 -0.03
CA ARG A 13 1.98 8.51 -0.28
C ARG A 13 2.54 9.08 -1.57
N LEU A 14 1.77 9.99 -2.16
CA LEU A 14 2.23 10.80 -3.27
C LEU A 14 2.51 12.21 -2.77
N VAL A 15 3.64 12.75 -3.21
CA VAL A 15 3.99 14.15 -2.95
C VAL A 15 4.38 14.78 -4.27
N LYS A 16 3.81 15.95 -4.56
CA LYS A 16 4.23 16.73 -5.69
C LYS A 16 5.35 17.67 -5.26
N TYR A 17 6.52 17.51 -5.87
CA TYR A 17 7.66 18.35 -5.59
C TYR A 17 7.66 19.52 -6.58
N GLU A 18 7.20 20.68 -6.12
CA GLU A 18 6.96 21.84 -7.00
C GLU A 18 8.20 22.31 -7.73
N LYS A 19 9.35 22.28 -7.05
CA LYS A 19 10.61 22.77 -7.61
C LYS A 19 11.00 22.09 -8.91
N TYR A 20 10.68 20.80 -9.03
CA TYR A 20 11.04 20.01 -10.21
C TYR A 20 9.82 19.55 -11.01
N ASP A 21 8.62 20.03 -10.64
CA ASP A 21 7.35 19.57 -11.23
C ASP A 21 7.30 18.04 -11.29
N GLU A 22 7.57 17.41 -10.17
CA GLU A 22 7.74 15.96 -10.09
C GLU A 22 6.90 15.38 -8.96
N LYS A 23 6.18 14.31 -9.26
CA LYS A 23 5.49 13.52 -8.23
C LYS A 23 6.41 12.39 -7.77
N ARG A 24 6.40 12.14 -6.49
CA ARG A 24 7.22 11.10 -5.86
C ARG A 24 6.38 10.25 -4.93
N ASP A 25 6.67 8.96 -4.93
CA ASP A 25 6.14 8.06 -3.91
C ASP A 25 7.05 8.13 -2.69
N ILE A 26 6.45 8.28 -1.51
CA ILE A 26 7.21 8.39 -0.27
C ILE A 26 6.62 7.51 0.83
N ILE A 27 7.46 7.18 1.79
CA ILE A 27 7.04 6.51 3.01
C ILE A 27 7.77 7.12 4.20
N SER A 28 7.06 7.25 5.33
CA SER A 28 7.68 7.75 6.55
C SER A 28 8.64 6.71 7.12
N HIS A 29 9.77 7.17 7.65
CA HIS A 29 10.71 6.32 8.37
C HIS A 29 10.05 5.65 9.58
N ASP A 30 9.00 6.24 10.14
CA ASP A 30 8.26 5.64 11.25
C ASP A 30 7.69 4.26 10.87
N TRP A 31 7.25 4.10 9.60
CA TRP A 31 6.81 2.80 9.10
C TRP A 31 7.94 1.80 9.08
N ILE A 32 9.13 2.22 8.64
CA ILE A 32 10.29 1.33 8.58
C ILE A 32 10.70 0.90 9.98
N ASN A 33 10.71 1.81 10.94
CA ASN A 33 10.99 1.49 12.34
C ASN A 33 9.99 0.50 12.90
N PHE A 34 8.71 0.70 12.61
CA PHE A 34 7.64 -0.21 13.02
C PHE A 34 7.84 -1.62 12.45
N PHE A 35 8.17 -1.71 11.18
CA PHE A 35 8.44 -3.00 10.53
C PHE A 35 9.65 -3.69 11.14
N ASN A 36 10.71 -2.93 11.43
CA ASN A 36 11.91 -3.47 12.07
C ASN A 36 11.58 -4.04 13.45
N ASP A 37 10.75 -3.34 14.23
CA ASP A 37 10.35 -3.81 15.56
C ASP A 37 9.59 -5.12 15.51
N LEU A 38 8.81 -5.34 14.45
CA LEU A 38 8.03 -6.57 14.26
C LEU A 38 8.77 -7.62 13.45
N ASN A 39 9.98 -7.33 13.02
CA ASN A 39 10.76 -8.21 12.15
C ASN A 39 10.01 -8.53 10.83
N PHE A 40 9.33 -7.52 10.28
CA PHE A 40 8.71 -7.59 8.97
C PHE A 40 9.69 -7.09 7.90
N ILE A 41 9.60 -7.65 6.71
CA ILE A 41 10.31 -7.11 5.54
C ILE A 41 9.33 -6.20 4.80
N PRO A 42 9.63 -4.90 4.67
CA PRO A 42 8.75 -4.00 3.94
C PRO A 42 8.89 -4.16 2.43
N VAL A 43 7.77 -4.22 1.75
CA VAL A 43 7.73 -4.14 0.30
C VAL A 43 6.89 -2.93 -0.07
N LEU A 44 7.53 -1.87 -0.51
CA LEU A 44 6.83 -0.66 -0.91
C LEU A 44 6.12 -0.91 -2.24
N ILE A 45 4.84 -0.56 -2.29
CA ILE A 45 4.04 -0.74 -3.50
C ILE A 45 3.99 0.59 -4.23
N PRO A 46 4.67 0.73 -5.36
CA PRO A 46 4.67 1.99 -6.10
C PRO A 46 3.30 2.29 -6.69
N ASN A 47 2.99 3.56 -6.79
CA ASN A 47 1.89 4.02 -7.63
C ASN A 47 2.35 4.00 -9.09
N LEU A 48 1.43 4.05 -10.03
CA LEU A 48 1.71 4.09 -11.47
C LEU A 48 2.20 2.77 -12.09
N LEU A 49 2.18 1.67 -11.34
CA LEU A 49 2.47 0.37 -11.96
C LEU A 49 1.41 0.06 -13.03
N ASN A 50 1.85 -0.46 -14.17
CA ASN A 50 0.93 -0.84 -15.23
C ASN A 50 0.02 -1.99 -14.79
N ASP A 51 0.56 -2.93 -14.00
CA ASP A 51 -0.18 -4.10 -13.54
C ASP A 51 0.14 -4.36 -12.08
N VAL A 52 -0.65 -3.74 -11.20
CA VAL A 52 -0.49 -3.86 -9.76
C VAL A 52 -0.69 -5.30 -9.31
N GLU A 53 -1.69 -5.98 -9.86
CA GLU A 53 -2.02 -7.34 -9.43
C GLU A 53 -0.90 -8.32 -9.77
N ASN A 54 -0.29 -8.19 -10.95
CA ASN A 54 0.84 -9.01 -11.31
C ASN A 54 2.04 -8.76 -10.41
N PHE A 55 2.29 -7.50 -10.06
CA PHE A 55 3.34 -7.12 -9.11
C PHE A 55 3.12 -7.82 -7.77
N LEU A 56 1.89 -7.74 -7.25
CA LEU A 56 1.56 -8.34 -5.96
C LEU A 56 1.67 -9.87 -5.98
N ASP A 57 1.27 -10.47 -7.08
CA ASP A 57 1.40 -11.92 -7.26
C ASP A 57 2.85 -12.37 -7.21
N LEU A 58 3.73 -11.65 -7.92
CA LEU A 58 5.15 -11.97 -7.97
C LEU A 58 5.87 -11.72 -6.65
N MET A 59 5.42 -10.74 -5.89
CA MET A 59 6.03 -10.41 -4.59
C MET A 59 5.70 -11.45 -3.53
N ASN A 60 4.62 -12.18 -3.68
CA ASN A 60 4.21 -13.22 -2.73
C ASN A 60 4.18 -12.70 -1.29
N LEU A 61 3.34 -11.70 -1.05
CA LEU A 61 3.26 -11.01 0.23
C LEU A 61 2.43 -11.78 1.24
N ASP A 62 2.83 -11.71 2.51
CA ASP A 62 2.09 -12.31 3.62
C ASP A 62 0.94 -11.44 4.10
N GLY A 63 0.99 -10.17 3.81
CA GLY A 63 -0.08 -9.23 4.13
C GLY A 63 0.24 -7.87 3.53
N ILE A 64 -0.74 -6.96 3.57
CA ILE A 64 -0.59 -5.62 3.00
C ILE A 64 -1.19 -4.59 3.94
N ILE A 65 -0.52 -3.45 4.05
CA ILE A 65 -0.99 -2.30 4.81
C ILE A 65 -1.25 -1.16 3.84
N LEU A 66 -2.44 -0.58 3.92
CA LEU A 66 -2.74 0.68 3.24
C LEU A 66 -2.45 1.81 4.21
N SER A 67 -1.44 2.61 3.89
CA SER A 67 -0.94 3.65 4.78
C SER A 67 -1.82 4.90 4.78
N GLY A 68 -1.59 5.76 5.75
CA GLY A 68 -2.28 7.04 5.85
C GLY A 68 -1.67 8.12 4.98
N GLY A 69 -2.13 9.34 5.19
CA GLY A 69 -1.68 10.52 4.44
C GLY A 69 -2.42 10.70 3.13
N ASP A 70 -2.56 11.95 2.71
CA ASP A 70 -3.37 12.38 1.58
C ASP A 70 -4.87 12.11 1.82
N ASN A 71 -5.73 12.78 1.09
CA ASN A 71 -7.16 12.48 1.10
C ASN A 71 -7.52 11.68 -0.14
N ILE A 72 -8.59 10.90 -0.03
CA ILE A 72 -9.16 10.23 -1.21
C ILE A 72 -9.55 11.33 -2.21
N GLY A 73 -9.13 11.16 -3.47
CA GLY A 73 -9.37 12.13 -4.53
C GLY A 73 -8.22 13.09 -4.79
N ASP A 74 -7.29 13.27 -3.84
CA ASP A 74 -6.14 14.16 -4.04
C ASP A 74 -5.22 13.66 -5.15
N PHE A 75 -5.00 12.36 -5.19
CA PHE A 75 -4.14 11.71 -6.18
C PHE A 75 -4.87 10.49 -6.76
N PRO A 76 -5.52 10.64 -7.91
CA PRO A 76 -6.23 9.51 -8.54
C PRO A 76 -5.36 8.28 -8.77
N GLU A 77 -4.09 8.46 -9.04
CA GLU A 77 -3.16 7.34 -9.24
C GLU A 77 -2.99 6.51 -7.97
N ARG A 78 -3.00 7.14 -6.80
CA ARG A 78 -2.96 6.43 -5.52
C ARG A 78 -4.27 5.71 -5.24
N ASP A 79 -5.39 6.38 -5.48
CA ASP A 79 -6.71 5.79 -5.31
C ASP A 79 -6.85 4.53 -6.16
N LYS A 80 -6.42 4.61 -7.41
CA LYS A 80 -6.47 3.48 -8.34
C LYS A 80 -5.60 2.33 -7.85
N THR A 81 -4.38 2.62 -7.42
CA THR A 81 -3.46 1.60 -6.89
C THR A 81 -4.07 0.90 -5.69
N GLU A 82 -4.60 1.65 -4.74
CA GLU A 82 -5.15 1.06 -3.52
C GLU A 82 -6.43 0.29 -3.77
N ASN A 83 -7.27 0.74 -4.70
CA ASN A 83 -8.44 -0.05 -5.10
C ASN A 83 -8.03 -1.39 -5.72
N LYS A 84 -6.98 -1.41 -6.52
CA LYS A 84 -6.45 -2.66 -7.09
C LYS A 84 -5.87 -3.57 -6.02
N ILE A 85 -5.21 -3.00 -5.01
CA ILE A 85 -4.72 -3.76 -3.87
C ILE A 85 -5.88 -4.43 -3.13
N ILE A 86 -6.96 -3.69 -2.88
CA ILE A 86 -8.14 -4.23 -2.19
C ILE A 86 -8.74 -5.39 -2.97
N GLU A 87 -8.94 -5.21 -4.28
CA GLU A 87 -9.46 -6.27 -5.17
C GLU A 87 -8.59 -7.52 -5.09
N PHE A 88 -7.27 -7.34 -5.16
CA PHE A 88 -6.30 -8.44 -5.09
C PHE A 88 -6.43 -9.18 -3.76
N CYS A 89 -6.45 -8.45 -2.65
CA CYS A 89 -6.51 -9.05 -1.31
C CYS A 89 -7.79 -9.84 -1.10
N ILE A 90 -8.92 -9.35 -1.61
CA ILE A 90 -10.19 -10.08 -1.54
C ILE A 90 -10.10 -11.36 -2.37
N ARG A 91 -9.61 -11.27 -3.59
CA ARG A 91 -9.55 -12.41 -4.52
C ARG A 91 -8.56 -13.48 -4.05
N LYS A 92 -7.43 -13.07 -3.52
CA LYS A 92 -6.36 -13.98 -3.07
C LYS A 92 -6.42 -14.32 -1.60
N ASN A 93 -7.37 -13.76 -0.88
CA ASN A 93 -7.50 -13.96 0.56
C ASN A 93 -6.24 -13.55 1.32
N THR A 94 -5.64 -12.45 0.91
CA THR A 94 -4.45 -11.88 1.55
C THR A 94 -4.88 -10.93 2.66
N PRO A 95 -4.30 -11.03 3.88
CA PRO A 95 -4.63 -10.09 4.95
C PRO A 95 -4.36 -8.64 4.57
N LEU A 96 -5.29 -7.77 4.90
CA LEU A 96 -5.23 -6.35 4.55
C LEU A 96 -5.62 -5.50 5.76
N ILE A 97 -4.81 -4.50 6.07
CA ILE A 97 -5.09 -3.54 7.14
C ILE A 97 -5.01 -2.14 6.56
N GLY A 98 -6.02 -1.33 6.85
CA GLY A 98 -6.02 0.08 6.47
C GLY A 98 -5.83 0.97 7.68
N ILE A 99 -4.96 1.96 7.58
CA ILE A 99 -4.68 2.93 8.63
C ILE A 99 -5.11 4.32 8.15
N CYS A 100 -5.97 5.00 8.91
CA CYS A 100 -6.50 6.33 8.58
C CYS A 100 -7.10 6.34 7.18
N ARG A 101 -6.47 7.00 6.22
CA ARG A 101 -6.91 7.02 4.83
C ARG A 101 -7.11 5.60 4.28
N GLY A 102 -6.23 4.67 4.64
CA GLY A 102 -6.34 3.27 4.23
C GLY A 102 -7.65 2.64 4.67
N MET A 103 -8.08 2.93 5.88
CA MET A 103 -9.38 2.48 6.39
C MET A 103 -10.53 3.11 5.60
N GLN A 104 -10.41 4.40 5.28
CA GLN A 104 -11.44 5.12 4.54
C GLN A 104 -11.60 4.57 3.12
N ILE A 105 -10.52 4.26 2.43
CA ILE A 105 -10.62 3.75 1.06
C ILE A 105 -11.14 2.31 1.03
N ILE A 106 -10.82 1.49 2.01
CA ILE A 106 -11.43 0.16 2.13
C ILE A 106 -12.95 0.29 2.32
N ASN A 107 -13.36 1.16 3.21
CA ASN A 107 -14.78 1.38 3.45
C ASN A 107 -15.49 1.87 2.19
N SER A 108 -14.90 2.82 1.50
CA SER A 108 -15.43 3.36 0.24
C SER A 108 -15.57 2.25 -0.82
N PHE A 109 -14.55 1.43 -0.95
CA PHE A 109 -14.56 0.30 -1.89
C PHE A 109 -15.71 -0.67 -1.59
N LEU A 110 -15.88 -1.04 -0.32
CA LEU A 110 -16.91 -2.01 0.08
C LEU A 110 -18.32 -1.45 -0.09
N VAL A 111 -18.50 -0.16 0.14
CA VAL A 111 -19.82 0.48 -0.01
C VAL A 111 -20.23 0.60 -1.48
N GLU A 112 -19.28 0.78 -2.37
CA GLU A 112 -19.54 0.97 -3.80
C GLU A 112 -19.71 -0.35 -4.59
N GLN A 113 -19.58 -1.48 -3.93
CA GLN A 113 -19.73 -2.79 -4.59
C GLN A 113 -21.19 -3.19 -4.87
#